data_b00c4f9af02d042b16da33c2267002d3
#
_entry.id   b00c4f9af02d042b16da33c2267002d3
#
_cell.length_a   1.000
_cell.length_b   1.000
_cell.length_c   1.000
_cell.angle_alpha   90.00
_cell.angle_beta   90.00
_cell.angle_gamma   90.00
#
_symmetry.space_group_name_H-M   'P 1'
#
loop_
_entity.id
_entity.type
_entity.pdbx_description
1 polymer ?
#
loop_
_entity_poly.entity_id
_entity_poly.type
_entity_poly.pdbx_seq_one_letter_code
_entity_poly.pdbx_strand_id
1 'polypeptide(L)'
;MKFKQFQFLKNEAIKKLTALEEEPLRLRNRTIEECLSADAVMLAYIGDAVYSMYVRERVVQMNITKVQVLHTIVTEFICAKSQAKVLLEIEDTFTEEEQAIARRARNSNVNVPKSSTVQEYRSSTAFEAVLGFLYETRQEERLQHIMGQAFSITLRGM
;
A
#
# COMPACT_ATOMS: atom_id res chain seq x y z
N MET A 1 20.84 -7.02 2.88
CA MET A 1 21.06 -7.72 1.60
C MET A 1 22.43 -7.37 1.05
N LYS A 2 23.23 -8.39 0.64
CA LYS A 2 24.57 -8.15 0.09
C LYS A 2 24.43 -7.54 -1.33
N PHE A 3 25.33 -6.61 -1.70
CA PHE A 3 25.31 -5.91 -2.99
C PHE A 3 25.20 -6.86 -4.20
N LYS A 4 25.96 -7.97 -4.20
CA LYS A 4 25.90 -8.97 -5.27
C LYS A 4 24.53 -9.64 -5.40
N GLN A 5 23.86 -9.91 -4.28
CA GLN A 5 22.51 -10.48 -4.26
C GLN A 5 21.48 -9.47 -4.81
N PHE A 6 21.59 -8.20 -4.44
CA PHE A 6 20.76 -7.14 -4.99
C PHE A 6 20.89 -7.04 -6.51
N GLN A 7 22.13 -6.99 -7.03
CA GLN A 7 22.39 -6.92 -8.47
C GLN A 7 21.85 -8.14 -9.22
N PHE A 8 22.01 -9.32 -8.66
CA PHE A 8 21.46 -10.53 -9.24
C PHE A 8 19.93 -10.46 -9.35
N LEU A 9 19.22 -10.15 -8.25
CA LEU A 9 17.77 -10.05 -8.23
C LEU A 9 17.24 -8.94 -9.16
N LYS A 10 17.94 -7.80 -9.21
CA LYS A 10 17.62 -6.71 -10.14
C LYS A 10 17.72 -7.16 -11.59
N ASN A 11 18.81 -7.84 -11.95
CA ASN A 11 19.01 -8.33 -13.31
C ASN A 11 17.98 -9.39 -13.69
N GLU A 12 17.62 -10.29 -12.79
CA GLU A 12 16.57 -11.27 -13.03
C GLU A 12 15.20 -10.61 -13.22
N ALA A 13 14.89 -9.58 -12.44
CA ALA A 13 13.67 -8.80 -12.60
C ALA A 13 13.63 -8.10 -13.97
N ILE A 14 14.73 -7.46 -14.38
CA ILE A 14 14.82 -6.79 -15.69
C ILE A 14 14.62 -7.81 -16.82
N LYS A 15 15.26 -8.97 -16.78
CA LYS A 15 15.06 -10.02 -17.80
C LYS A 15 13.59 -10.44 -17.92
N LYS A 16 12.91 -10.63 -16.77
CA LYS A 16 11.47 -10.96 -16.76
C LYS A 16 10.63 -9.85 -17.37
N LEU A 17 10.91 -8.60 -17.03
CA LEU A 17 10.21 -7.45 -17.59
C LEU A 17 10.43 -7.35 -19.11
N THR A 18 11.64 -7.57 -19.59
CA THR A 18 11.97 -7.57 -21.04
C THR A 18 11.23 -8.69 -21.78
N ALA A 19 11.17 -9.89 -21.21
CA ALA A 19 10.42 -11.00 -21.81
C ALA A 19 8.91 -10.72 -21.89
N LEU A 20 8.38 -9.86 -21.02
CA LEU A 20 6.98 -9.44 -21.03
C LEU A 20 6.66 -8.40 -22.13
N GLU A 21 7.66 -7.69 -22.69
CA GLU A 21 7.44 -6.78 -23.83
C GLU A 21 7.10 -7.51 -25.14
N GLU A 22 7.52 -8.76 -25.28
CA GLU A 22 7.26 -9.56 -26.49
C GLU A 22 5.82 -10.09 -26.54
N GLU A 23 5.09 -10.10 -25.42
CA GLU A 23 3.66 -10.40 -25.33
C GLU A 23 2.90 -9.21 -24.73
N PRO A 24 1.71 -8.86 -25.26
CA PRO A 24 0.92 -7.78 -24.64
C PRO A 24 0.66 -8.13 -23.18
N LEU A 25 1.29 -7.38 -22.29
CA LEU A 25 1.18 -7.50 -20.83
C LEU A 25 -0.27 -7.31 -20.40
N ARG A 26 -1.04 -8.38 -20.45
CA ARG A 26 -2.25 -8.44 -19.66
C ARG A 26 -1.84 -8.76 -18.24
N LEU A 27 -1.69 -7.72 -17.44
CA LEU A 27 -1.64 -7.88 -15.99
C LEU A 27 -2.90 -8.65 -15.59
N ARG A 28 -2.72 -9.94 -15.27
CA ARG A 28 -3.85 -10.72 -14.77
C ARG A 28 -4.11 -10.39 -13.31
N ASN A 29 -5.37 -10.41 -12.94
CA ASN A 29 -5.75 -10.30 -11.55
C ASN A 29 -5.19 -11.48 -10.75
N ARG A 30 -4.77 -11.26 -9.52
CA ARG A 30 -4.45 -12.33 -8.59
C ARG A 30 -5.73 -12.88 -7.97
N THR A 31 -5.74 -14.16 -7.68
CA THR A 31 -6.79 -14.76 -6.85
C THR A 31 -6.54 -14.44 -5.38
N ILE A 32 -7.57 -14.62 -4.56
CA ILE A 32 -7.45 -14.47 -3.09
C ILE A 32 -6.38 -15.42 -2.56
N GLU A 33 -6.37 -16.68 -3.02
CA GLU A 33 -5.40 -17.70 -2.60
C GLU A 33 -3.96 -17.32 -2.97
N GLU A 34 -3.75 -16.77 -4.16
CA GLU A 34 -2.43 -16.27 -4.59
C GLU A 34 -1.95 -15.12 -3.70
N CYS A 35 -2.84 -14.21 -3.30
CA CYS A 35 -2.51 -13.12 -2.40
C CYS A 35 -2.24 -13.62 -0.97
N LEU A 36 -3.03 -14.58 -0.48
CA LEU A 36 -2.82 -15.18 0.84
C LEU A 36 -1.50 -15.95 0.94
N SER A 37 -0.94 -16.43 -0.16
CA SER A 37 0.37 -17.11 -0.22
C SER A 37 1.53 -16.19 -0.62
N ALA A 38 1.25 -15.02 -1.18
CA ALA A 38 2.26 -14.04 -1.58
C ALA A 38 2.95 -13.38 -0.37
N ASP A 39 4.09 -12.75 -0.60
CA ASP A 39 4.71 -11.89 0.40
C ASP A 39 3.83 -10.65 0.63
N ALA A 40 3.37 -10.47 1.87
CA ALA A 40 2.48 -9.37 2.23
C ALA A 40 3.15 -7.98 2.05
N VAL A 41 4.47 -7.89 2.11
CA VAL A 41 5.21 -6.64 1.85
C VAL A 41 5.11 -6.24 0.36
N MET A 42 5.04 -7.21 -0.55
CA MET A 42 4.78 -6.92 -1.97
C MET A 42 3.38 -6.33 -2.18
N LEU A 43 2.38 -6.83 -1.44
CA LEU A 43 1.04 -6.26 -1.47
C LEU A 43 1.03 -4.84 -0.89
N ALA A 44 1.76 -4.60 0.20
CA ALA A 44 1.92 -3.25 0.77
C ALA A 44 2.56 -2.28 -0.22
N TYR A 45 3.55 -2.74 -0.99
CA TYR A 45 4.23 -1.92 -1.99
C TYR A 45 3.27 -1.38 -3.07
N ILE A 46 2.33 -2.20 -3.54
CA ILE A 46 1.30 -1.73 -4.49
C ILE A 46 0.22 -0.90 -3.78
N GLY A 47 -0.17 -1.27 -2.56
CA GLY A 47 -1.18 -0.56 -1.77
C GLY A 47 -0.78 0.86 -1.42
N ASP A 48 0.48 1.12 -1.11
CA ASP A 48 1.03 2.46 -0.91
C ASP A 48 0.80 3.34 -2.14
N ALA A 49 1.14 2.85 -3.33
CA ALA A 49 0.93 3.58 -4.57
C ALA A 49 -0.56 3.85 -4.85
N VAL A 50 -1.42 2.86 -4.62
CA VAL A 50 -2.88 2.97 -4.82
C VAL A 50 -3.48 4.04 -3.90
N TYR A 51 -3.14 4.02 -2.61
CA TYR A 51 -3.64 5.01 -1.67
C TYR A 51 -3.08 6.41 -1.93
N SER A 52 -1.79 6.50 -2.27
CA SER A 52 -1.16 7.76 -2.64
C SER A 52 -1.85 8.40 -3.86
N MET A 53 -2.22 7.61 -4.87
CA MET A 53 -2.97 8.09 -6.02
C MET A 53 -4.37 8.57 -5.62
N TYR A 54 -5.10 7.78 -4.83
CA TYR A 54 -6.42 8.10 -4.31
C TYR A 54 -6.46 9.46 -3.59
N VAL A 55 -5.47 9.72 -2.73
CA VAL A 55 -5.34 11.00 -2.01
C VAL A 55 -4.99 12.14 -2.97
N ARG A 56 -4.02 11.93 -3.88
CA ARG A 56 -3.58 12.94 -4.85
C ARG A 56 -4.71 13.40 -5.77
N GLU A 57 -5.52 12.50 -6.27
CA GLU A 57 -6.68 12.84 -7.11
C GLU A 57 -7.64 13.80 -6.41
N ARG A 58 -7.85 13.61 -5.11
CA ARG A 58 -8.72 14.49 -4.30
C ARG A 58 -8.09 15.85 -4.03
N VAL A 59 -6.82 15.85 -3.67
CA VAL A 59 -6.09 17.08 -3.33
C VAL A 59 -5.91 17.97 -4.57
N VAL A 60 -5.68 17.41 -5.74
CA VAL A 60 -5.56 18.15 -7.01
C VAL A 60 -6.86 18.91 -7.35
N GLN A 61 -8.02 18.39 -6.99
CA GLN A 61 -9.30 19.05 -7.24
C GLN A 61 -9.49 20.35 -6.44
N MET A 62 -8.65 20.59 -5.45
CA MET A 62 -8.66 21.87 -4.70
C MET A 62 -8.08 23.04 -5.50
N ASN A 63 -7.55 22.79 -6.70
CA ASN A 63 -6.98 23.81 -7.59
C ASN A 63 -5.85 24.66 -6.97
N ILE A 64 -5.11 24.08 -6.03
CA ILE A 64 -3.92 24.71 -5.46
C ILE A 64 -2.78 24.55 -6.44
N THR A 65 -2.23 25.65 -6.94
CA THR A 65 -1.20 25.63 -8.01
C THR A 65 0.22 25.34 -7.50
N LYS A 66 0.44 25.41 -6.19
CA LYS A 66 1.77 25.17 -5.60
C LYS A 66 1.93 23.70 -5.20
N VAL A 67 2.68 22.94 -5.99
CA VAL A 67 2.92 21.51 -5.81
C VAL A 67 3.49 21.18 -4.43
N GLN A 68 4.32 22.04 -3.85
CA GLN A 68 4.88 21.84 -2.50
C GLN A 68 3.77 21.79 -1.43
N VAL A 69 2.73 22.61 -1.55
CA VAL A 69 1.57 22.60 -0.65
C VAL A 69 0.79 21.30 -0.83
N LEU A 70 0.54 20.90 -2.08
CA LEU A 70 -0.14 19.63 -2.40
C LEU A 70 0.62 18.44 -1.80
N HIS A 71 1.94 18.42 -1.97
CA HIS A 71 2.79 17.36 -1.42
C HIS A 71 2.74 17.29 0.11
N THR A 72 2.78 18.43 0.77
CA THR A 72 2.65 18.50 2.23
C THR A 72 1.32 17.92 2.70
N ILE A 73 0.22 18.32 2.06
CA ILE A 73 -1.12 17.78 2.38
C ILE A 73 -1.16 16.27 2.15
N VAL A 74 -0.70 15.78 1.01
CA VAL A 74 -0.68 14.34 0.71
C VAL A 74 0.11 13.57 1.77
N THR A 75 1.25 14.10 2.22
CA THR A 75 2.10 13.46 3.23
C THR A 75 1.37 13.24 4.56
N GLU A 76 0.46 14.15 4.95
CA GLU A 76 -0.37 13.98 6.16
C GLU A 76 -1.26 12.72 6.10
N PHE A 77 -1.68 12.31 4.90
CA PHE A 77 -2.51 11.12 4.71
C PHE A 77 -1.69 9.83 4.61
N ILE A 78 -0.54 9.88 3.93
CA ILE A 78 0.22 8.67 3.57
C ILE A 78 1.37 8.35 4.54
N CYS A 79 1.63 9.18 5.54
CA CYS A 79 2.67 8.89 6.52
C CYS A 79 2.27 7.73 7.45
N ALA A 80 3.27 6.99 7.94
CA ALA A 80 3.07 5.82 8.78
C ALA A 80 2.21 6.07 10.01
N LYS A 81 2.38 7.23 10.65
CA LYS A 81 1.61 7.65 11.82
C LYS A 81 0.10 7.75 11.52
N SER A 82 -0.25 8.39 10.41
CA SER A 82 -1.66 8.55 10.01
C SER A 82 -2.28 7.22 9.61
N GLN A 83 -1.59 6.42 8.84
CA GLN A 83 -2.04 5.09 8.43
C GLN A 83 -2.19 4.14 9.62
N ALA A 84 -1.31 4.23 10.63
CA ALA A 84 -1.42 3.46 11.86
C ALA A 84 -2.69 3.80 12.66
N LYS A 85 -3.04 5.10 12.76
CA LYS A 85 -4.29 5.54 13.37
C LYS A 85 -5.51 5.01 12.62
N VAL A 86 -5.48 5.12 11.29
CA VAL A 86 -6.54 4.60 10.43
C VAL A 86 -6.75 3.11 10.69
N LEU A 87 -5.68 2.31 10.65
CA LEU A 87 -5.77 0.88 10.87
C LEU A 87 -6.44 0.55 12.20
N LEU A 88 -6.04 1.22 13.28
CA LEU A 88 -6.60 1.02 14.62
C LEU A 88 -8.12 1.25 14.67
N GLU A 89 -8.63 2.19 13.87
CA GLU A 89 -10.07 2.50 13.85
C GLU A 89 -10.88 1.55 12.96
N ILE A 90 -10.27 0.94 11.93
CA ILE A 90 -11.02 0.16 10.94
C ILE A 90 -10.73 -1.34 10.97
N GLU A 91 -9.67 -1.82 11.64
CA GLU A 91 -9.26 -3.23 11.57
C GLU A 91 -10.33 -4.21 12.08
N ASP A 92 -11.21 -3.79 12.99
CA ASP A 92 -12.33 -4.58 13.45
C ASP A 92 -13.42 -4.82 12.38
N THR A 93 -13.40 -4.04 11.30
CA THR A 93 -14.32 -4.17 10.16
C THR A 93 -13.79 -5.07 9.06
N PHE A 94 -12.56 -5.55 9.20
CA PHE A 94 -11.89 -6.37 8.19
C PHE A 94 -12.50 -7.76 8.08
N THR A 95 -12.57 -8.28 6.86
CA THR A 95 -12.89 -9.68 6.60
C THR A 95 -11.78 -10.60 7.13
N GLU A 96 -12.03 -11.91 7.19
CA GLU A 96 -11.02 -12.88 7.62
C GLU A 96 -9.77 -12.84 6.73
N GLU A 97 -9.94 -12.71 5.42
CA GLU A 97 -8.83 -12.58 4.45
C GLU A 97 -8.06 -11.28 4.67
N GLU A 98 -8.76 -10.16 4.82
CA GLU A 98 -8.13 -8.86 5.11
C GLU A 98 -7.33 -8.90 6.40
N GLN A 99 -7.86 -9.51 7.46
CA GLN A 99 -7.16 -9.70 8.73
C GLN A 99 -5.93 -10.59 8.60
N ALA A 100 -6.01 -11.65 7.80
CA ALA A 100 -4.88 -12.55 7.55
C ALA A 100 -3.74 -11.81 6.83
N ILE A 101 -4.06 -11.01 5.81
CA ILE A 101 -3.09 -10.17 5.09
C ILE A 101 -2.46 -9.14 6.03
N ALA A 102 -3.27 -8.40 6.80
CA ALA A 102 -2.79 -7.39 7.73
C ALA A 102 -1.83 -7.97 8.78
N ARG A 103 -2.17 -9.13 9.35
CA ARG A 103 -1.34 -9.83 10.33
C ARG A 103 0.01 -10.24 9.76
N ARG A 104 0.03 -10.81 8.55
CA ARG A 104 1.27 -11.23 7.88
C ARG A 104 2.16 -10.04 7.56
N ALA A 105 1.60 -8.94 7.08
CA ALA A 105 2.34 -7.71 6.80
C ALA A 105 2.93 -7.10 8.08
N ARG A 106 2.15 -7.04 9.16
CA ARG A 106 2.58 -6.53 10.47
C ARG A 106 3.75 -7.34 11.05
N ASN A 107 3.78 -8.66 10.80
CA ASN A 107 4.80 -9.57 11.30
C ASN A 107 6.01 -9.72 10.36
N SER A 108 6.01 -9.06 9.22
CA SER A 108 7.11 -9.10 8.27
C SER A 108 8.37 -8.39 8.79
N ASN A 109 9.54 -8.91 8.45
CA ASN A 109 10.81 -8.26 8.73
C ASN A 109 11.05 -7.13 7.73
N VAL A 110 10.84 -5.90 8.17
CA VAL A 110 11.06 -4.69 7.37
C VAL A 110 12.01 -3.74 8.09
N ASN A 111 12.81 -3.02 7.32
CA ASN A 111 13.66 -1.96 7.86
C ASN A 111 12.80 -0.74 8.18
N VAL A 112 12.72 -0.38 9.46
CA VAL A 112 11.92 0.76 9.94
C VAL A 112 12.69 2.06 9.71
N PRO A 113 12.10 3.05 9.02
CA PRO A 113 12.69 4.38 8.87
C PRO A 113 12.82 5.10 10.22
N LYS A 114 13.81 6.00 10.33
CA LYS A 114 14.01 6.80 11.56
C LYS A 114 12.85 7.75 11.88
N SER A 115 12.01 8.05 10.89
CA SER A 115 10.87 8.96 11.01
C SER A 115 9.63 8.34 11.65
N SER A 116 9.64 7.03 11.93
CA SER A 116 8.48 6.29 12.45
C SER A 116 8.89 5.39 13.61
N THR A 117 7.96 5.12 14.52
CA THR A 117 8.14 4.03 15.48
C THR A 117 7.99 2.69 14.76
N VAL A 118 8.54 1.62 15.35
CA VAL A 118 8.39 0.26 14.81
C VAL A 118 6.93 -0.13 14.68
N GLN A 119 6.12 0.22 15.67
CA GLN A 119 4.69 -0.10 15.69
C GLN A 119 3.93 0.67 14.61
N GLU A 120 4.16 1.97 14.46
CA GLU A 120 3.52 2.79 13.41
C GLU A 120 3.87 2.25 12.02
N TYR A 121 5.14 1.94 11.79
CA TYR A 121 5.59 1.43 10.49
C TYR A 121 4.98 0.07 10.16
N ARG A 122 4.95 -0.86 11.13
CA ARG A 122 4.30 -2.17 10.93
C ARG A 122 2.80 -2.07 10.69
N SER A 123 2.13 -1.15 11.40
CA SER A 123 0.71 -0.90 11.19
C SER A 123 0.43 -0.26 9.84
N SER A 124 1.24 0.69 9.39
CA SER A 124 1.10 1.26 8.06
C SER A 124 1.30 0.22 6.96
N THR A 125 2.31 -0.64 7.09
CA THR A 125 2.55 -1.76 6.16
C THR A 125 1.36 -2.72 6.12
N ALA A 126 0.72 -2.99 7.26
CA ALA A 126 -0.48 -3.82 7.32
C ALA A 126 -1.66 -3.16 6.59
N PHE A 127 -1.90 -1.87 6.80
CA PHE A 127 -2.92 -1.11 6.09
C PHE A 127 -2.70 -1.13 4.57
N GLU A 128 -1.50 -0.81 4.14
CA GLU A 128 -1.12 -0.82 2.71
C GLU A 128 -1.26 -2.21 2.09
N ALA A 129 -0.90 -3.27 2.82
CA ALA A 129 -1.03 -4.64 2.32
C ALA A 129 -2.49 -5.03 2.07
N VAL A 130 -3.42 -4.61 2.93
CA VAL A 130 -4.87 -4.81 2.71
C VAL A 130 -5.33 -4.08 1.45
N LEU A 131 -4.91 -2.85 1.24
CA LEU A 131 -5.24 -2.10 0.02
C LEU A 131 -4.67 -2.79 -1.24
N GLY A 132 -3.42 -3.25 -1.18
CA GLY A 132 -2.79 -4.00 -2.27
C GLY A 132 -3.52 -5.32 -2.56
N PHE A 133 -3.95 -6.04 -1.54
CA PHE A 133 -4.78 -7.23 -1.66
C PHE A 133 -6.10 -6.96 -2.39
N LEU A 134 -6.83 -5.94 -1.97
CA LEU A 134 -8.09 -5.56 -2.61
C LEU A 134 -7.91 -5.09 -4.05
N TYR A 135 -6.82 -4.37 -4.32
CA TYR A 135 -6.47 -3.94 -5.67
C TYR A 135 -6.14 -5.11 -6.60
N GLU A 136 -5.26 -6.02 -6.18
CA GLU A 136 -4.83 -7.18 -6.96
C GLU A 136 -5.96 -8.18 -7.23
N THR A 137 -6.90 -8.32 -6.30
CA THR A 137 -8.06 -9.21 -6.44
C THR A 137 -9.29 -8.52 -7.06
N ARG A 138 -9.15 -7.26 -7.50
CA ARG A 138 -10.22 -6.47 -8.15
C ARG A 138 -11.49 -6.31 -7.30
N GLN A 139 -11.34 -6.23 -6.00
CA GLN A 139 -12.43 -5.92 -5.07
C GLN A 139 -12.64 -4.40 -4.98
N GLU A 140 -13.04 -3.79 -6.08
CA GLU A 140 -13.04 -2.33 -6.27
C GLU A 140 -13.93 -1.59 -5.28
N GLU A 141 -15.17 -2.05 -5.07
CA GLU A 141 -16.10 -1.40 -4.11
C GLU A 141 -15.52 -1.40 -2.68
N ARG A 142 -14.98 -2.53 -2.25
CA ARG A 142 -14.37 -2.66 -0.92
C ARG A 142 -13.14 -1.77 -0.79
N LEU A 143 -12.29 -1.74 -1.82
CA LEU A 143 -11.11 -0.87 -1.89
C LEU A 143 -11.48 0.61 -1.73
N GLN A 144 -12.45 1.08 -2.50
CA GLN A 144 -12.95 2.46 -2.42
C GLN A 144 -13.55 2.77 -1.05
N HIS A 145 -14.27 1.83 -0.46
CA HIS A 145 -14.85 1.98 0.88
C HIS A 145 -13.75 2.16 1.94
N ILE A 146 -12.74 1.28 1.96
CA ILE A 146 -11.63 1.35 2.93
C ILE A 146 -10.83 2.65 2.75
N MET A 147 -10.49 3.01 1.52
CA MET A 147 -9.75 4.25 1.25
C MET A 147 -10.56 5.50 1.63
N GLY A 148 -11.87 5.47 1.40
CA GLY A 148 -12.78 6.55 1.80
C GLY A 148 -12.86 6.72 3.31
N GLN A 149 -12.96 5.63 4.07
CA GLN A 149 -12.89 5.64 5.54
C GLN A 149 -11.55 6.21 6.01
N ALA A 150 -10.44 5.72 5.45
CA ALA A 150 -9.09 6.16 5.79
C ALA A 150 -8.92 7.67 5.57
N PHE A 151 -9.38 8.16 4.42
CA PHE A 151 -9.36 9.58 4.09
C PHE A 151 -10.14 10.42 5.10
N SER A 152 -11.37 10.00 5.43
CA SER A 152 -12.24 10.70 6.38
C SER A 152 -11.68 10.72 7.81
N ILE A 153 -11.10 9.61 8.26
CA ILE A 153 -10.47 9.50 9.58
C ILE A 153 -9.29 10.47 9.68
N THR A 154 -8.40 10.46 8.70
CA THR A 154 -7.24 11.36 8.69
C THR A 154 -7.67 12.82 8.64
N LEU A 155 -8.63 13.16 7.78
CA LEU A 155 -9.13 14.54 7.64
C LEU A 155 -9.75 15.08 8.94
N ARG A 156 -10.48 14.25 9.70
CA ARG A 156 -11.03 14.63 11.01
C ARG A 156 -9.96 14.83 12.08
N GLY A 157 -8.79 14.24 11.90
CA GLY A 157 -7.66 14.34 12.83
C GLY A 157 -6.74 15.53 12.57
N MET A 158 -6.95 16.27 11.48
CA MET A 158 -6.21 17.49 11.15
C MET A 158 -6.83 18.70 11.87
#